data_16444edd9f9f3bf4a9125842bf543c46
#
_entry.id   16444edd9f9f3bf4a9125842bf543c46
#
_cell.length_a   1.000
_cell.length_b   1.000
_cell.length_c   1.000
_cell.angle_alpha   90.00
_cell.angle_beta   90.00
_cell.angle_gamma   90.00
#
_symmetry.space_group_name_H-M   'P 1'
#
loop_
_entity.id
_entity.type
_entity.pdbx_description
1 polymer ?
#
loop_
_entity_poly.entity_id
_entity_poly.type
_entity_poly.pdbx_seq_one_letter_code
_entity_poly.pdbx_strand_id
1 'polypeptide(L)'
;MNYYKEIKNLIEEKEINDRVRYLESNKETIKTYYEIGRLLIKAQGGIEKAKYGDGLIKKWSSELSREYGKGYNLTNLKNMRQLYLIIKKSRTPCDQLNLNLVK
;
A
#
# COMPACT_ATOMS: atom_id res chain seq x y z
N MET A 1 2.94 -37.07 -16.30
CA MET A 1 3.26 -36.14 -15.19
C MET A 1 3.88 -34.88 -15.72
N ASN A 2 3.38 -33.75 -15.30
CA ASN A 2 3.89 -32.46 -15.73
C ASN A 2 4.70 -31.83 -14.61
N TYR A 3 5.98 -32.10 -14.58
CA TYR A 3 6.88 -31.60 -13.56
C TYR A 3 7.02 -30.08 -13.60
N TYR A 4 6.95 -29.48 -14.78
CA TYR A 4 6.99 -28.05 -14.93
C TYR A 4 5.82 -27.39 -14.20
N LYS A 5 4.63 -27.94 -14.35
CA LYS A 5 3.43 -27.41 -13.69
C LYS A 5 3.56 -27.54 -12.17
N GLU A 6 4.11 -28.63 -11.69
CA GLU A 6 4.33 -28.82 -10.25
C GLU A 6 5.33 -27.80 -9.71
N ILE A 7 6.40 -27.56 -10.42
CA ILE A 7 7.40 -26.56 -10.06
C ILE A 7 6.77 -25.16 -10.03
N LYS A 8 5.96 -24.85 -11.01
CA LYS A 8 5.26 -23.57 -11.09
C LYS A 8 4.33 -23.37 -9.90
N ASN A 9 3.59 -24.42 -9.53
CA ASN A 9 2.69 -24.36 -8.38
C ASN A 9 3.47 -24.11 -7.08
N LEU A 10 4.63 -24.74 -6.93
CA LEU A 10 5.48 -24.54 -5.75
C LEU A 10 5.99 -23.09 -5.67
N ILE A 11 6.37 -22.53 -6.80
CA ILE A 11 6.84 -21.15 -6.86
C ILE A 11 5.70 -20.17 -6.49
N GLU A 12 4.52 -20.39 -7.05
CA GLU A 12 3.35 -19.55 -6.76
C GLU A 12 2.97 -19.62 -5.28
N GLU A 13 3.00 -20.80 -4.70
CA GLU A 13 2.70 -21.00 -3.28
C GLU A 13 3.71 -20.26 -2.41
N LYS A 14 4.99 -20.33 -2.76
CA LYS A 14 6.05 -19.63 -2.05
C LYS A 14 5.83 -18.10 -2.11
N GLU A 15 5.50 -17.58 -3.29
CA GLU A 15 5.25 -16.15 -3.46
C GLU A 15 4.07 -15.67 -2.62
N ILE A 16 3.02 -16.45 -2.55
CA ILE A 16 1.85 -16.13 -1.72
C ILE A 16 2.26 -16.10 -0.24
N ASN A 17 2.99 -17.10 0.20
CA ASN A 17 3.44 -17.19 1.59
C ASN A 17 4.40 -16.04 1.94
N ASP A 18 5.27 -15.66 1.03
CA ASP A 18 6.19 -14.54 1.25
C ASP A 18 5.42 -13.23 1.42
N ARG A 19 4.38 -13.02 0.63
CA ARG A 19 3.52 -11.84 0.76
C ARG A 19 2.79 -11.80 2.10
N VAL A 20 2.26 -12.94 2.53
CA VAL A 20 1.59 -13.03 3.83
C VAL A 20 2.56 -12.72 4.96
N ARG A 21 3.76 -13.28 4.92
CA ARG A 21 4.78 -12.99 5.92
C ARG A 21 5.18 -11.53 5.94
N TYR A 22 5.33 -10.94 4.75
CA TYR A 22 5.66 -9.52 4.64
C TYR A 22 4.58 -8.66 5.31
N LEU A 23 3.31 -8.94 5.02
CA LEU A 23 2.20 -8.20 5.62
C LEU A 23 2.18 -8.34 7.14
N GLU A 24 2.39 -9.54 7.64
CA GLU A 24 2.41 -9.80 9.08
C GLU A 24 3.59 -9.11 9.76
N SER A 25 4.78 -9.20 9.16
CA SER A 25 6.00 -8.63 9.71
C SER A 25 6.00 -7.11 9.70
N ASN A 26 5.28 -6.50 8.75
CA ASN A 26 5.27 -5.07 8.56
C ASN A 26 3.93 -4.43 8.93
N LYS A 27 3.21 -5.07 9.82
CA LYS A 27 1.86 -4.67 10.22
C LYS A 27 1.75 -3.19 10.60
N GLU A 28 2.62 -2.71 11.46
CA GLU A 28 2.62 -1.31 11.90
C GLU A 28 2.93 -0.36 10.75
N THR A 29 3.90 -0.72 9.92
CA THR A 29 4.29 0.09 8.77
C THR A 29 3.15 0.17 7.75
N ILE A 30 2.50 -0.95 7.48
CA ILE A 30 1.38 -1.01 6.53
C ILE A 30 0.20 -0.20 7.05
N LYS A 31 -0.08 -0.29 8.34
CA LYS A 31 -1.14 0.50 8.97
C LYS A 31 -0.87 2.00 8.81
N THR A 32 0.35 2.42 9.08
CA THR A 32 0.77 3.81 8.92
C THR A 32 0.63 4.26 7.46
N TYR A 33 1.09 3.45 6.53
CA TYR A 33 1.01 3.79 5.11
C TYR A 33 -0.43 3.87 4.63
N TYR A 34 -1.28 2.98 5.10
CA TYR A 34 -2.72 3.03 4.79
C TYR A 34 -3.32 4.36 5.26
N GLU A 35 -3.02 4.77 6.48
CA GLU A 35 -3.54 6.02 7.04
C GLU A 35 -3.01 7.24 6.27
N ILE A 36 -1.74 7.24 5.90
CA ILE A 36 -1.17 8.30 5.08
C ILE A 36 -1.86 8.34 3.72
N GLY A 37 -2.07 7.19 3.09
CA GLY A 37 -2.77 7.11 1.82
C GLY A 37 -4.19 7.65 1.92
N ARG A 38 -4.89 7.33 3.00
CA ARG A 38 -6.24 7.82 3.25
C ARG A 38 -6.26 9.35 3.33
N LEU A 39 -5.31 9.91 4.06
CA LEU A 39 -5.21 11.36 4.20
C LEU A 39 -4.84 12.06 2.90
N LEU A 40 -3.97 11.44 2.09
CA LEU A 40 -3.63 11.97 0.77
C LEU A 40 -4.87 12.04 -0.13
N ILE A 41 -5.65 10.97 -0.17
CA ILE A 41 -6.90 10.93 -0.95
C ILE A 41 -7.87 11.99 -0.47
N LYS A 42 -8.05 12.10 0.84
CA LYS A 42 -8.95 13.08 1.43
C LYS A 42 -8.52 14.50 1.10
N ALA A 43 -7.21 14.78 1.19
CA ALA A 43 -6.67 16.10 0.88
C ALA A 43 -6.81 16.46 -0.59
N GLN A 44 -6.80 15.46 -1.49
CA GLN A 44 -7.01 15.67 -2.92
C GLN A 44 -8.49 15.80 -3.30
N GLY A 45 -9.39 15.77 -2.34
CA GLY A 45 -10.81 15.95 -2.57
C GLY A 45 -11.61 14.68 -2.76
N GLY A 46 -11.04 13.53 -2.41
CA GLY A 46 -11.69 12.23 -2.50
C GLY A 46 -11.16 11.37 -3.64
N ILE A 47 -11.62 10.13 -3.71
CA ILE A 47 -11.12 9.13 -4.67
C ILE A 47 -11.25 9.62 -6.11
N GLU A 48 -12.38 10.24 -6.45
CA GLU A 48 -12.61 10.68 -7.82
C GLU A 48 -11.65 11.78 -8.25
N LYS A 49 -11.40 12.75 -7.38
CA LYS A 49 -10.51 13.86 -7.69
C LYS A 49 -9.04 13.50 -7.62
N ALA A 50 -8.67 12.52 -6.80
CA ALA A 50 -7.30 12.10 -6.64
C ALA A 50 -6.69 11.51 -7.91
N LYS A 51 -7.53 11.09 -8.86
CA LYS A 51 -7.08 10.56 -10.15
C LYS A 51 -6.48 11.61 -11.07
N TYR A 52 -6.75 12.88 -10.84
CA TYR A 52 -6.52 13.92 -11.83
C TYR A 52 -5.40 14.90 -11.51
N GLY A 53 -4.75 14.76 -10.38
CA GLY A 53 -3.68 15.68 -10.07
C GLY A 53 -2.74 15.19 -8.99
N ASP A 54 -1.45 15.40 -9.23
CA ASP A 54 -0.41 15.01 -8.29
C ASP A 54 0.29 16.22 -7.67
N GLY A 55 -0.21 17.44 -7.93
CA GLY A 55 0.44 18.65 -7.46
C GLY A 55 0.65 18.69 -5.94
N LEU A 56 -0.38 18.33 -5.19
CA LEU A 56 -0.31 18.30 -3.74
C LEU A 56 0.66 17.22 -3.24
N ILE A 57 0.63 16.05 -3.85
CA ILE A 57 1.52 14.96 -3.48
C ILE A 57 2.97 15.34 -3.78
N LYS A 58 3.23 15.98 -4.92
CA LYS A 58 4.57 16.45 -5.28
C LYS A 58 5.09 17.45 -4.26
N LYS A 59 4.25 18.40 -3.86
CA LYS A 59 4.61 19.39 -2.86
C LYS A 59 4.95 18.73 -1.52
N TRP A 60 4.10 17.86 -1.05
CA TRP A 60 4.30 17.20 0.23
C TRP A 60 5.46 16.21 0.19
N SER A 61 5.71 15.56 -0.95
CA SER A 61 6.85 14.66 -1.05
C SER A 61 8.18 15.41 -0.91
N SER A 62 8.26 16.62 -1.48
CA SER A 62 9.44 17.45 -1.33
C SER A 62 9.68 17.83 0.12
N GLU A 63 8.61 18.25 0.81
CA GLU A 63 8.71 18.67 2.21
C GLU A 63 9.04 17.49 3.13
N LEU A 64 8.34 16.37 2.96
CA LEU A 64 8.55 15.19 3.79
C LEU A 64 9.91 14.54 3.54
N SER A 65 10.36 14.51 2.29
CA SER A 65 11.67 13.96 1.96
C SER A 65 12.79 14.79 2.59
N ARG A 66 12.61 16.11 2.66
CA ARG A 66 13.58 16.99 3.30
C ARG A 66 13.66 16.75 4.80
N GLU A 67 12.52 16.51 5.45
CA GLU A 67 12.47 16.32 6.90
C GLU A 67 12.78 14.89 7.32
N TYR A 68 12.31 13.90 6.58
CA TYR A 68 12.33 12.49 7.00
C TYR A 68 13.10 11.57 6.07
N GLY A 69 13.56 12.07 4.92
CA GLY A 69 14.38 11.28 4.01
C GLY A 69 13.59 10.59 2.90
N LYS A 70 14.29 9.70 2.19
CA LYS A 70 13.80 9.09 0.95
C LYS A 70 12.55 8.23 1.08
N GLY A 71 12.22 7.79 2.29
CA GLY A 71 11.05 6.95 2.51
C GLY A 71 9.73 7.63 2.17
N TYR A 72 9.75 8.96 2.01
CA TYR A 72 8.55 9.74 1.72
C TYR A 72 8.65 10.48 0.41
N ASN A 73 9.40 9.94 -0.55
CA ASN A 73 9.50 10.52 -1.88
C ASN A 73 8.18 10.35 -2.65
N LEU A 74 8.09 10.98 -3.81
CA LEU A 74 6.88 10.98 -4.63
C LEU A 74 6.38 9.55 -4.93
N THR A 75 7.28 8.66 -5.31
CA THR A 75 6.93 7.28 -5.63
C THR A 75 6.33 6.57 -4.43
N ASN A 76 6.95 6.73 -3.26
CA ASN A 76 6.47 6.08 -2.05
C ASN A 76 5.13 6.64 -1.59
N LEU A 77 4.91 7.95 -1.68
CA LEU A 77 3.61 8.53 -1.34
C LEU A 77 2.52 8.04 -2.29
N LYS A 78 2.82 7.91 -3.57
CA LYS A 78 1.88 7.33 -4.54
C LYS A 78 1.58 5.88 -4.22
N ASN A 79 2.59 5.13 -3.78
CA ASN A 79 2.40 3.73 -3.36
C ASN A 79 1.53 3.63 -2.11
N MET A 80 1.68 4.54 -1.16
CA MET A 80 0.83 4.59 0.03
C MET A 80 -0.62 4.88 -0.34
N ARG A 81 -0.84 5.83 -1.27
CA ARG A 81 -2.16 6.10 -1.80
C ARG A 81 -2.74 4.87 -2.49
N GLN A 82 -1.94 4.18 -3.28
CA GLN A 82 -2.36 2.98 -3.98
C GLN A 82 -2.71 1.86 -3.01
N LEU A 83 -1.92 1.70 -1.95
CA LEU A 83 -2.21 0.72 -0.90
C LEU A 83 -3.58 0.95 -0.29
N TYR A 84 -3.89 2.20 0.04
CA TYR A 84 -5.21 2.55 0.57
C TYR A 84 -6.32 2.16 -0.41
N LEU A 85 -6.15 2.50 -1.69
CA LEU A 85 -7.15 2.20 -2.70
C LEU A 85 -7.35 0.70 -2.90
N ILE A 86 -6.27 -0.08 -2.88
CA ILE A 86 -6.34 -1.52 -3.02
C ILE A 86 -7.11 -2.14 -1.86
N ILE A 87 -6.77 -1.77 -0.64
CA ILE A 87 -7.44 -2.30 0.55
C ILE A 87 -8.91 -1.89 0.56
N LYS A 88 -9.20 -0.66 0.20
CA LYS A 88 -10.57 -0.15 0.17
C LYS A 88 -11.44 -0.86 -0.87
N LYS A 89 -10.88 -1.16 -2.03
CA LYS A 89 -11.62 -1.77 -3.15
C LYS A 89 -11.70 -3.28 -3.08
N SER A 90 -10.73 -3.92 -2.46
CA SER A 90 -10.62 -5.38 -2.49
C SER A 90 -11.67 -6.10 -1.66
N ARG A 91 -12.40 -5.37 -0.84
CA ARG A 91 -13.35 -5.94 0.14
C ARG A 91 -12.68 -6.94 1.07
N THR A 92 -11.36 -6.97 1.09
CA THR A 92 -10.62 -7.79 2.02
C THR A 92 -10.78 -7.17 3.40
N PRO A 93 -11.37 -7.88 4.38
CA PRO A 93 -11.48 -7.32 5.71
C PRO A 93 -10.11 -7.03 6.28
N CYS A 94 -9.98 -5.89 6.95
CA CYS A 94 -8.74 -5.55 7.63
C CYS A 94 -8.33 -6.64 8.61
N ASP A 95 -9.30 -7.36 9.13
CA ASP A 95 -9.07 -8.48 10.05
C ASP A 95 -8.25 -9.60 9.41
N GLN A 96 -8.46 -9.87 8.11
CA GLN A 96 -7.70 -10.89 7.40
C GLN A 96 -6.25 -10.50 7.24
N LEU A 97 -5.96 -9.21 7.21
CA LEU A 97 -4.61 -8.67 7.14
C LEU A 97 -4.04 -8.40 8.53
N ASN A 98 -4.80 -8.68 9.57
CA ASN A 98 -4.40 -8.43 10.94
C ASN A 98 -4.08 -6.96 11.20
N LEU A 99 -4.75 -6.06 10.50
CA LEU A 99 -4.56 -4.62 10.62
C LEU A 99 -5.70 -4.04 11.45
N ASN A 100 -5.39 -3.50 12.61
CA ASN A 100 -6.36 -2.78 13.43
C ASN A 100 -6.48 -1.35 12.92
N LEU A 101 -7.21 -1.19 11.81
CA LEU A 101 -7.39 0.10 11.18
C LEU A 101 -8.62 0.78 11.77
N VAL A 102 -8.48 2.05 12.15
CA VAL A 102 -9.60 2.87 12.57
C VAL A 102 -10.34 3.31 11.32
N LYS A 103 -11.64 3.09 11.31
CA LYS A 103 -12.47 3.46 10.17
C LYS A 103 -12.68 4.98 10.10
#